data_7f986463a46e190621e0ff256a3b808b
#
_entry.id   7f986463a46e190621e0ff256a3b808b
#
_cell.length_a   1.000
_cell.length_b   1.000
_cell.length_c   1.000
_cell.angle_alpha   90.00
_cell.angle_beta   90.00
_cell.angle_gamma   90.00
#
_symmetry.space_group_name_H-M   'P 1'
#
loop_
_entity.id
_entity.type
_entity.pdbx_description
1 polymer ?
#
loop_
_entity_poly.entity_id
_entity_poly.type
_entity_poly.pdbx_seq_one_letter_code
_entity_poly.pdbx_strand_id
1 'polypeptide(L)'
;QSSGASRVLALQPQTVADFYAAFRKALADLQVEIDIKTLPVECIDPIRFELDTTHNSYDADAVQRFWRMLILTDTIFKRFSTNFYGKISPVHFFWGSFDLAVTRFNGRRAPPRPGADAIQAEAYSHECISAGFWPGNGGYGQAAFYCYAAPVPPGLSEISLDGHGAFDKNLGEFLYNYNEVRALVEPARAVLEFLERSYSACADAAKWDRASLDR
;
A
#
# COMPACT_ATOMS: atom_id res chain seq x y z
N GLN A 1 21.91 -17.56 4.54
CA GLN A 1 23.25 -17.00 4.62
C GLN A 1 24.05 -17.39 3.37
N SER A 2 25.04 -16.61 2.98
CA SER A 2 25.88 -16.89 1.79
C SER A 2 26.61 -18.25 1.85
N SER A 3 26.80 -18.79 3.04
CA SER A 3 27.34 -20.14 3.26
C SER A 3 26.37 -21.28 2.90
N GLY A 4 25.11 -20.97 2.57
CA GLY A 4 24.05 -21.96 2.38
C GLY A 4 23.31 -22.34 3.68
N ALA A 5 23.78 -21.89 4.85
CA ALA A 5 23.06 -22.13 6.10
C ALA A 5 21.71 -21.40 6.11
N SER A 6 20.67 -22.08 6.60
CA SER A 6 19.32 -21.54 6.70
C SER A 6 18.65 -21.92 8.01
N ARG A 7 17.64 -21.15 8.40
CA ARG A 7 16.72 -21.47 9.49
C ARG A 7 15.30 -21.23 9.01
N VAL A 8 14.40 -22.09 9.43
CA VAL A 8 12.98 -22.01 9.06
C VAL A 8 12.18 -21.77 10.32
N LEU A 9 11.31 -20.76 10.28
CA LEU A 9 10.33 -20.48 11.32
C LEU A 9 8.94 -20.82 10.77
N ALA A 10 8.24 -21.72 11.45
CA ALA A 10 6.87 -22.06 11.08
C ALA A 10 5.94 -20.87 11.38
N LEU A 11 5.09 -20.52 10.40
CA LEU A 11 4.02 -19.56 10.61
C LEU A 11 2.80 -20.28 11.17
N GLN A 12 2.44 -19.97 12.41
CA GLN A 12 1.33 -20.55 13.15
C GLN A 12 0.80 -19.54 14.17
N PRO A 13 -0.40 -19.73 14.72
CA PRO A 13 -0.88 -18.90 15.82
C PRO A 13 0.11 -18.89 16.98
N GLN A 14 0.69 -17.74 17.27
CA GLN A 14 1.62 -17.49 18.37
C GLN A 14 1.74 -15.99 18.60
N THR A 15 2.19 -15.59 19.78
CA THR A 15 2.33 -14.16 20.08
C THR A 15 3.44 -13.53 19.25
N VAL A 16 3.36 -12.21 19.01
CA VAL A 16 4.44 -11.46 18.36
C VAL A 16 5.73 -11.60 19.18
N ALA A 17 5.63 -11.59 20.51
CA ALA A 17 6.79 -11.78 21.41
C ALA A 17 7.47 -13.13 21.20
N ASP A 18 6.70 -14.22 21.13
CA ASP A 18 7.25 -15.56 20.88
C ASP A 18 7.88 -15.68 19.50
N PHE A 19 7.18 -15.16 18.46
CA PHE A 19 7.73 -15.14 17.09
C PHE A 19 9.02 -14.34 17.03
N TYR A 20 9.04 -13.15 17.65
CA TYR A 20 10.23 -12.30 17.66
C TYR A 20 11.41 -12.98 18.40
N ALA A 21 11.16 -13.63 19.53
CA ALA A 21 12.18 -14.38 20.24
C ALA A 21 12.77 -15.53 19.38
N ALA A 22 11.90 -16.29 18.70
CA ALA A 22 12.33 -17.34 17.79
C ALA A 22 13.11 -16.78 16.59
N PHE A 23 12.71 -15.65 16.05
CA PHE A 23 13.40 -14.96 14.95
C PHE A 23 14.79 -14.48 15.39
N ARG A 24 14.91 -13.84 16.56
CA ARG A 24 16.20 -13.41 17.12
C ARG A 24 17.14 -14.61 17.34
N LYS A 25 16.60 -15.73 17.86
CA LYS A 25 17.37 -16.97 18.00
C LYS A 25 17.87 -17.49 16.65
N ALA A 26 17.02 -17.50 15.63
CA ALA A 26 17.40 -17.94 14.29
C ALA A 26 18.52 -17.08 13.68
N LEU A 27 18.48 -15.75 13.90
CA LEU A 27 19.56 -14.85 13.49
C LEU A 27 20.88 -15.15 14.24
N ALA A 28 20.82 -15.34 15.54
CA ALA A 28 21.99 -15.68 16.35
C ALA A 28 22.61 -17.03 15.92
N ASP A 29 21.79 -18.06 15.65
CA ASP A 29 22.22 -19.35 15.12
C ASP A 29 22.91 -19.22 13.75
N LEU A 30 22.56 -18.22 12.97
CA LEU A 30 23.18 -17.89 11.67
C LEU A 30 24.34 -16.89 11.80
N GLN A 31 24.72 -16.51 13.02
CA GLN A 31 25.75 -15.49 13.29
C GLN A 31 25.47 -14.15 12.57
N VAL A 32 24.19 -13.75 12.53
CA VAL A 32 23.76 -12.47 11.99
C VAL A 32 23.44 -11.53 13.14
N GLU A 33 24.26 -10.51 13.31
CA GLU A 33 24.03 -9.43 14.28
C GLU A 33 23.33 -8.28 13.58
N ILE A 34 22.14 -7.92 14.09
CA ILE A 34 21.33 -6.81 13.57
C ILE A 34 20.58 -6.16 14.73
N ASP A 35 20.53 -4.84 14.70
CA ASP A 35 19.64 -4.07 15.58
C ASP A 35 18.31 -3.80 14.85
N ILE A 36 17.20 -4.07 15.53
CA ILE A 36 15.85 -3.94 14.99
C ILE A 36 15.06 -3.00 15.90
N LYS A 37 14.46 -1.97 15.31
CA LYS A 37 13.47 -1.17 16.02
C LYS A 37 12.22 -2.01 16.26
N THR A 38 11.93 -2.30 17.51
CA THR A 38 10.86 -3.24 17.90
C THR A 38 9.51 -2.57 18.10
N LEU A 39 9.44 -1.23 18.09
CA LEU A 39 8.18 -0.52 18.15
C LEU A 39 7.62 -0.40 16.70
N PRO A 40 6.45 -1.02 16.41
CA PRO A 40 5.86 -0.93 15.08
C PRO A 40 5.43 0.50 14.74
N VAL A 41 5.52 0.86 13.46
CA VAL A 41 5.02 2.12 12.92
C VAL A 41 3.64 1.88 12.28
N GLU A 42 2.86 2.97 12.14
CA GLU A 42 1.51 2.93 11.54
C GLU A 42 0.50 2.04 12.31
N CYS A 43 0.77 1.81 13.59
CA CYS A 43 -0.14 1.14 14.52
C CYS A 43 -0.78 2.15 15.45
N ILE A 44 -2.08 2.00 15.74
CA ILE A 44 -2.82 2.89 16.63
C ILE A 44 -2.30 2.77 18.06
N ASP A 45 -2.16 1.54 18.55
CA ASP A 45 -1.64 1.23 19.90
C ASP A 45 -0.39 0.34 19.77
N PRO A 46 0.79 0.92 19.48
CA PRO A 46 1.98 0.15 19.19
C PRO A 46 2.54 -0.51 20.47
N ILE A 47 2.71 -1.82 20.42
CA ILE A 47 3.37 -2.61 21.46
C ILE A 47 4.73 -3.06 20.93
N ARG A 48 5.80 -2.93 21.74
CA ARG A 48 7.11 -3.46 21.35
C ARG A 48 7.03 -4.96 21.09
N PHE A 49 7.67 -5.45 20.04
CA PHE A 49 7.60 -6.87 19.65
C PHE A 49 7.90 -7.82 20.80
N GLU A 50 8.92 -7.54 21.60
CA GLU A 50 9.32 -8.36 22.75
C GLU A 50 8.31 -8.37 23.89
N LEU A 51 7.36 -7.45 23.92
CA LEU A 51 6.32 -7.30 24.93
C LEU A 51 4.92 -7.65 24.44
N ASP A 52 4.77 -7.86 23.13
CA ASP A 52 3.46 -8.08 22.52
C ASP A 52 3.00 -9.53 22.65
N THR A 53 2.29 -9.79 23.73
CA THR A 53 1.60 -11.06 24.02
C THR A 53 0.12 -11.04 23.62
N THR A 54 -0.36 -9.92 23.07
CA THR A 54 -1.77 -9.70 22.71
C THR A 54 -2.09 -10.16 21.30
N HIS A 55 -1.25 -9.79 20.34
CA HIS A 55 -1.42 -10.14 18.94
C HIS A 55 -0.85 -11.54 18.67
N ASN A 56 -1.75 -12.49 18.40
CA ASN A 56 -1.37 -13.91 18.28
C ASN A 56 -2.12 -14.66 17.16
N SER A 57 -2.87 -13.94 16.32
CA SER A 57 -3.67 -14.54 15.27
C SER A 57 -2.83 -14.89 14.04
N TYR A 58 -3.04 -16.08 13.49
CA TYR A 58 -2.57 -16.48 12.18
C TYR A 58 -3.56 -17.45 11.54
N ASP A 59 -4.00 -17.14 10.32
CA ASP A 59 -4.88 -17.97 9.52
C ASP A 59 -4.21 -18.19 8.15
N ALA A 60 -3.71 -19.40 7.93
CA ALA A 60 -3.02 -19.77 6.70
C ALA A 60 -3.90 -19.64 5.45
N ASP A 61 -5.20 -19.96 5.55
CA ASP A 61 -6.13 -19.84 4.43
C ASP A 61 -6.42 -18.37 4.09
N ALA A 62 -6.52 -17.50 5.10
CA ALA A 62 -6.65 -16.06 4.88
C ALA A 62 -5.39 -15.48 4.22
N VAL A 63 -4.21 -15.85 4.70
CA VAL A 63 -2.92 -15.44 4.09
C VAL A 63 -2.83 -15.91 2.65
N GLN A 64 -3.23 -17.15 2.36
CA GLN A 64 -3.21 -17.70 1.00
C GLN A 64 -4.21 -16.99 0.07
N ARG A 65 -5.38 -16.61 0.56
CA ARG A 65 -6.34 -15.80 -0.21
C ARG A 65 -5.79 -14.42 -0.50
N PHE A 66 -5.21 -13.76 0.51
CA PHE A 66 -4.58 -12.45 0.35
C PHE A 66 -3.42 -12.49 -0.64
N TRP A 67 -2.55 -13.49 -0.55
CA TRP A 67 -1.46 -13.70 -1.50
C TRP A 67 -1.94 -13.80 -2.96
N ARG A 68 -3.00 -14.57 -3.20
CA ARG A 68 -3.61 -14.68 -4.54
C ARG A 68 -4.13 -13.33 -5.03
N MET A 69 -4.73 -12.55 -4.15
CA MET A 69 -5.17 -11.19 -4.47
C MET A 69 -4.01 -10.28 -4.83
N LEU A 70 -2.91 -10.32 -4.08
CA LEU A 70 -1.72 -9.54 -4.39
C LEU A 70 -1.14 -9.87 -5.77
N ILE A 71 -1.07 -11.15 -6.15
CA ILE A 71 -0.59 -11.57 -7.48
C ILE A 71 -1.49 -11.05 -8.60
N LEU A 72 -2.80 -11.15 -8.45
CA LEU A 72 -3.75 -10.65 -9.45
C LEU A 72 -3.67 -9.13 -9.56
N THR A 73 -3.62 -8.45 -8.43
CA THR A 73 -3.50 -6.99 -8.36
C THR A 73 -2.18 -6.50 -8.95
N ASP A 74 -1.06 -7.17 -8.67
CA ASP A 74 0.25 -6.86 -9.27
C ASP A 74 0.19 -6.87 -10.81
N THR A 75 -0.50 -7.85 -11.37
CA THR A 75 -0.68 -7.94 -12.83
C THR A 75 -1.47 -6.75 -13.39
N ILE A 76 -2.53 -6.31 -12.70
CA ILE A 76 -3.33 -5.14 -13.10
C ILE A 76 -2.51 -3.86 -12.96
N PHE A 77 -1.79 -3.70 -11.84
CA PHE A 77 -0.97 -2.52 -11.58
C PHE A 77 0.21 -2.39 -12.54
N LYS A 78 0.83 -3.49 -12.94
CA LYS A 78 1.84 -3.50 -14.01
C LYS A 78 1.26 -3.03 -15.35
N ARG A 79 0.02 -3.42 -15.67
CA ARG A 79 -0.68 -2.90 -16.84
C ARG A 79 -0.93 -1.40 -16.75
N PHE A 80 -1.44 -0.93 -15.61
CA PHE A 80 -1.60 0.50 -15.34
C PHE A 80 -0.28 1.27 -15.49
N SER A 81 0.84 0.69 -15.04
CA SER A 81 2.16 1.31 -15.15
C SER A 81 2.61 1.57 -16.58
N THR A 82 2.17 0.76 -17.56
CA THR A 82 2.63 0.89 -18.95
C THR A 82 2.10 2.12 -19.68
N ASN A 83 1.06 2.77 -19.15
CA ASN A 83 0.43 3.96 -19.74
C ASN A 83 1.04 5.28 -19.23
N PHE A 84 2.27 5.23 -18.71
CA PHE A 84 2.91 6.41 -18.13
C PHE A 84 4.41 6.46 -18.52
N TYR A 85 4.86 7.61 -19.04
CA TYR A 85 6.26 7.84 -19.42
C TYR A 85 7.09 8.49 -18.33
N GLY A 86 6.44 9.17 -17.36
CA GLY A 86 7.11 9.82 -16.25
C GLY A 86 7.77 8.82 -15.31
N LYS A 87 8.41 9.33 -14.25
CA LYS A 87 8.96 8.48 -13.19
C LYS A 87 7.83 7.74 -12.47
N ILE A 88 7.96 6.44 -12.36
CA ILE A 88 7.01 5.55 -11.67
C ILE A 88 7.76 4.63 -10.72
N SER A 89 7.16 4.30 -9.58
CA SER A 89 7.67 3.27 -8.69
C SER A 89 7.47 1.86 -9.28
N PRO A 90 8.23 0.86 -8.85
CA PRO A 90 7.78 -0.51 -9.04
C PRO A 90 6.43 -0.73 -8.31
N VAL A 91 5.69 -1.77 -8.70
CA VAL A 91 4.62 -2.29 -7.86
C VAL A 91 5.27 -2.96 -6.66
N HIS A 92 4.97 -2.51 -5.45
CA HIS A 92 5.62 -3.04 -4.26
C HIS A 92 4.68 -3.02 -3.04
N PHE A 93 5.00 -3.86 -2.06
CA PHE A 93 4.23 -4.06 -0.85
C PHE A 93 4.78 -3.20 0.29
N PHE A 94 3.91 -2.45 0.96
CA PHE A 94 4.24 -1.66 2.13
C PHE A 94 3.83 -2.39 3.41
N TRP A 95 4.79 -2.59 4.31
CA TRP A 95 4.58 -3.35 5.54
C TRP A 95 3.71 -2.64 6.58
N GLY A 96 3.76 -1.30 6.63
CA GLY A 96 3.03 -0.52 7.60
C GLY A 96 1.52 -0.59 7.39
N SER A 97 1.04 -0.10 6.24
CA SER A 97 -0.38 -0.14 5.87
C SER A 97 -0.83 -1.51 5.34
N PHE A 98 0.11 -2.41 5.09
CA PHE A 98 -0.12 -3.75 4.56
C PHE A 98 -0.77 -3.76 3.17
N ASP A 99 -0.39 -2.80 2.35
CA ASP A 99 -0.94 -2.55 1.02
C ASP A 99 0.06 -2.81 -0.11
N LEU A 100 -0.46 -3.11 -1.29
CA LEU A 100 0.29 -3.16 -2.55
C LEU A 100 0.05 -1.86 -3.31
N ALA A 101 1.10 -1.16 -3.72
CA ALA A 101 0.97 0.15 -4.34
C ALA A 101 1.89 0.36 -5.55
N VAL A 102 1.50 1.32 -6.38
CA VAL A 102 2.28 1.88 -7.47
C VAL A 102 2.07 3.39 -7.53
N THR A 103 3.15 4.15 -7.67
CA THR A 103 3.12 5.61 -7.57
C THR A 103 3.73 6.25 -8.81
N ARG A 104 2.99 7.20 -9.40
CA ARG A 104 3.41 8.04 -10.54
C ARG A 104 3.87 9.40 -10.02
N PHE A 105 4.91 9.98 -10.63
CA PHE A 105 5.50 11.27 -10.27
C PHE A 105 5.58 12.18 -11.48
N ASN A 106 5.23 13.46 -11.30
CA ASN A 106 5.35 14.46 -12.38
C ASN A 106 6.69 15.21 -12.39
N GLY A 107 7.59 14.93 -11.44
CA GLY A 107 8.89 15.59 -11.32
C GLY A 107 8.89 16.91 -10.56
N ARG A 108 7.74 17.49 -10.22
CA ARG A 108 7.67 18.74 -9.43
C ARG A 108 7.88 18.47 -7.95
N ARG A 109 8.60 19.36 -7.26
CA ARG A 109 8.70 19.31 -5.81
C ARG A 109 7.35 19.63 -5.17
N ALA A 110 6.98 18.85 -4.17
CA ALA A 110 5.82 19.15 -3.33
C ALA A 110 6.18 20.19 -2.25
N PRO A 111 5.21 21.02 -1.80
CA PRO A 111 5.41 21.85 -0.64
C PRO A 111 5.68 20.98 0.60
N PRO A 112 6.52 21.48 1.55
CA PRO A 112 6.78 20.77 2.80
C PRO A 112 5.47 20.50 3.56
N ARG A 113 5.34 19.27 4.12
CA ARG A 113 4.20 18.90 4.96
C ARG A 113 4.48 19.30 6.41
N PRO A 114 3.71 20.23 7.02
CA PRO A 114 3.89 20.56 8.42
C PRO A 114 3.68 19.33 9.32
N GLY A 115 4.60 19.09 10.25
CA GLY A 115 4.51 17.98 11.20
C GLY A 115 4.89 16.60 10.64
N ALA A 116 5.34 16.51 9.38
CA ALA A 116 5.81 15.26 8.81
C ALA A 116 7.08 14.77 9.52
N ASP A 117 7.14 13.47 9.79
CA ASP A 117 8.40 12.83 10.20
C ASP A 117 9.37 12.71 9.02
N ALA A 118 10.58 12.20 9.26
CA ALA A 118 11.61 12.09 8.24
C ALA A 118 11.20 11.15 7.07
N ILE A 119 10.43 10.10 7.35
CA ILE A 119 9.96 9.14 6.34
C ILE A 119 8.91 9.82 5.46
N GLN A 120 7.93 10.48 6.05
CA GLN A 120 6.88 11.19 5.33
C GLN A 120 7.43 12.37 4.53
N ALA A 121 8.40 13.12 5.09
CA ALA A 121 9.04 14.23 4.40
C ALA A 121 9.77 13.78 3.13
N GLU A 122 10.46 12.65 3.17
CA GLU A 122 11.13 12.06 2.01
C GLU A 122 10.12 11.49 1.01
N ALA A 123 9.16 10.67 1.47
CA ALA A 123 8.16 10.02 0.61
C ALA A 123 7.32 10.99 -0.20
N TYR A 124 6.97 12.14 0.40
CA TYR A 124 6.16 13.18 -0.24
C TYR A 124 6.95 14.43 -0.62
N SER A 125 8.25 14.30 -0.84
CA SER A 125 9.13 15.41 -1.29
C SER A 125 8.81 15.91 -2.70
N HIS A 126 8.13 15.10 -3.51
CA HIS A 126 7.68 15.41 -4.86
C HIS A 126 6.17 15.13 -4.99
N GLU A 127 5.52 15.86 -5.90
CA GLU A 127 4.14 15.58 -6.23
C GLU A 127 3.98 14.18 -6.78
N CYS A 128 3.02 13.44 -6.26
CA CYS A 128 2.75 12.07 -6.68
C CYS A 128 1.26 11.75 -6.72
N ILE A 129 0.92 10.76 -7.52
CA ILE A 129 -0.37 10.07 -7.49
C ILE A 129 -0.08 8.61 -7.24
N SER A 130 -0.57 8.10 -6.11
CA SER A 130 -0.39 6.73 -5.69
C SER A 130 -1.70 5.96 -5.77
N ALA A 131 -1.62 4.77 -6.33
CA ALA A 131 -2.74 3.84 -6.42
C ALA A 131 -2.36 2.51 -5.79
N GLY A 132 -3.31 1.86 -5.13
CA GLY A 132 -3.01 0.62 -4.43
C GLY A 132 -4.21 -0.25 -4.13
N PHE A 133 -3.91 -1.40 -3.53
CA PHE A 133 -4.87 -2.32 -2.92
C PHE A 133 -4.54 -2.46 -1.45
N TRP A 134 -5.51 -2.18 -0.60
CA TRP A 134 -5.40 -2.13 0.85
C TRP A 134 -6.41 -3.10 1.49
N PRO A 135 -5.99 -3.97 2.44
CA PRO A 135 -6.91 -4.92 3.07
C PRO A 135 -7.95 -4.26 3.98
N GLY A 136 -7.76 -2.98 4.31
CA GLY A 136 -8.64 -2.21 5.19
C GLY A 136 -8.30 -2.40 6.67
N ASN A 137 -8.28 -1.29 7.38
CA ASN A 137 -8.17 -1.26 8.84
C ASN A 137 -8.93 -0.05 9.39
N GLY A 138 -8.93 0.11 10.72
CA GLY A 138 -9.47 1.30 11.39
C GLY A 138 -10.88 1.67 10.94
N GLY A 139 -11.09 2.95 10.66
CA GLY A 139 -12.41 3.51 10.39
C GLY A 139 -13.09 3.03 9.12
N TYR A 140 -12.36 2.64 8.07
CA TYR A 140 -12.95 2.11 6.85
C TYR A 140 -13.31 0.61 6.97
N GLY A 141 -12.43 -0.20 7.56
CA GLY A 141 -12.68 -1.58 7.97
C GLY A 141 -12.95 -2.59 6.86
N GLN A 142 -12.73 -2.25 5.59
CA GLN A 142 -12.98 -3.11 4.43
C GLN A 142 -11.81 -3.05 3.45
N ALA A 143 -11.59 -4.14 2.71
CA ALA A 143 -10.60 -4.13 1.64
C ALA A 143 -11.06 -3.25 0.47
N ALA A 144 -10.14 -2.46 -0.08
CA ALA A 144 -10.44 -1.54 -1.18
C ALA A 144 -9.24 -1.33 -2.11
N PHE A 145 -9.52 -0.99 -3.34
CA PHE A 145 -8.58 -0.29 -4.21
C PHE A 145 -8.67 1.20 -3.90
N TYR A 146 -7.54 1.88 -3.92
CA TYR A 146 -7.47 3.31 -3.63
C TYR A 146 -6.65 4.06 -4.69
N CYS A 147 -6.88 5.36 -4.77
CA CYS A 147 -6.03 6.29 -5.51
C CYS A 147 -6.09 7.67 -4.86
N TYR A 148 -4.93 8.24 -4.56
CA TYR A 148 -4.80 9.58 -4.01
C TYR A 148 -3.71 10.39 -4.68
N ALA A 149 -3.81 11.72 -4.59
CA ALA A 149 -2.77 12.65 -4.98
C ALA A 149 -2.12 13.30 -3.74
N ALA A 150 -0.83 13.53 -3.79
CA ALA A 150 -0.11 14.29 -2.76
C ALA A 150 0.74 15.39 -3.42
N PRO A 151 0.46 16.67 -3.11
CA PRO A 151 -0.65 17.17 -2.28
C PRO A 151 -2.02 16.92 -2.91
N VAL A 152 -3.06 16.84 -2.07
CA VAL A 152 -4.44 16.67 -2.55
C VAL A 152 -4.90 17.93 -3.26
N PRO A 153 -5.22 17.91 -4.56
CA PRO A 153 -5.72 19.06 -5.26
C PRO A 153 -7.19 19.35 -4.87
N PRO A 154 -7.64 20.59 -4.98
CA PRO A 154 -9.03 20.93 -4.69
C PRO A 154 -9.99 20.33 -5.73
N GLY A 155 -11.24 20.08 -5.31
CA GLY A 155 -12.34 19.71 -6.19
C GLY A 155 -12.49 18.21 -6.45
N LEU A 156 -11.61 17.34 -5.95
CA LEU A 156 -11.71 15.88 -6.18
C LEU A 156 -13.02 15.30 -5.66
N SER A 157 -13.58 15.85 -4.59
CA SER A 157 -14.85 15.37 -4.02
C SER A 157 -16.08 15.58 -4.91
N GLU A 158 -15.96 16.39 -5.94
CA GLU A 158 -17.04 16.70 -6.88
C GLU A 158 -16.96 15.84 -8.15
N ILE A 159 -15.90 15.04 -8.30
CA ILE A 159 -15.64 14.26 -9.50
C ILE A 159 -16.31 12.88 -9.37
N SER A 160 -17.12 12.53 -10.37
CA SER A 160 -17.68 11.18 -10.55
C SER A 160 -16.71 10.29 -11.31
N LEU A 161 -16.58 9.05 -10.87
CA LEU A 161 -15.85 8.01 -11.62
C LEU A 161 -16.81 7.08 -12.38
N ASP A 162 -18.05 7.48 -12.63
CA ASP A 162 -19.06 6.75 -13.40
C ASP A 162 -19.29 5.31 -12.92
N GLY A 163 -19.44 5.14 -11.59
CA GLY A 163 -19.68 3.83 -10.97
C GLY A 163 -18.44 3.01 -10.67
N HIS A 164 -17.24 3.56 -10.90
CA HIS A 164 -15.98 2.92 -10.55
C HIS A 164 -15.42 3.48 -9.23
N GLY A 165 -16.13 3.28 -8.12
CA GLY A 165 -15.75 3.82 -6.83
C GLY A 165 -16.13 5.30 -6.65
N ALA A 166 -15.71 5.91 -5.55
CA ALA A 166 -16.02 7.28 -5.17
C ALA A 166 -14.90 7.91 -4.32
N PHE A 167 -14.91 9.24 -4.22
CA PHE A 167 -14.00 9.97 -3.33
C PHE A 167 -14.50 9.91 -1.88
N ASP A 168 -13.65 9.41 -0.99
CA ASP A 168 -13.89 9.46 0.46
C ASP A 168 -13.30 10.74 1.04
N LYS A 169 -14.17 11.62 1.58
CA LYS A 169 -13.77 12.92 2.12
C LYS A 169 -12.97 12.81 3.42
N ASN A 170 -13.15 11.73 4.17
CA ASN A 170 -12.46 11.54 5.44
C ASN A 170 -11.01 11.09 5.21
N LEU A 171 -10.82 10.21 4.23
CA LEU A 171 -9.49 9.72 3.85
C LEU A 171 -8.78 10.62 2.83
N GLY A 172 -9.54 11.42 2.07
CA GLY A 172 -8.99 12.32 1.07
C GLY A 172 -8.55 11.61 -0.21
N GLU A 173 -9.17 10.49 -0.55
CA GLU A 173 -8.79 9.63 -1.66
C GLU A 173 -9.98 8.97 -2.34
N PHE A 174 -9.80 8.51 -3.57
CA PHE A 174 -10.78 7.66 -4.26
C PHE A 174 -10.65 6.22 -3.75
N LEU A 175 -11.80 5.61 -3.47
CA LEU A 175 -11.91 4.21 -3.04
C LEU A 175 -12.85 3.43 -3.95
N TYR A 176 -12.49 2.18 -4.22
CA TYR A 176 -13.37 1.20 -4.83
C TYR A 176 -13.42 -0.06 -3.98
N ASN A 177 -14.56 -0.34 -3.38
CA ASN A 177 -14.72 -1.44 -2.43
C ASN A 177 -14.43 -2.78 -3.10
N TYR A 178 -13.59 -3.60 -2.48
CA TYR A 178 -13.21 -4.91 -3.02
C TYR A 178 -14.40 -5.86 -3.21
N ASN A 179 -15.38 -5.84 -2.28
CA ASN A 179 -16.55 -6.71 -2.40
C ASN A 179 -17.45 -6.33 -3.58
N GLU A 180 -17.52 -5.04 -3.91
CA GLU A 180 -18.22 -4.57 -5.11
C GLU A 180 -17.49 -5.05 -6.37
N VAL A 181 -16.18 -4.81 -6.42
CA VAL A 181 -15.34 -5.20 -7.56
C VAL A 181 -15.39 -6.70 -7.84
N ARG A 182 -15.20 -7.54 -6.83
CA ARG A 182 -15.18 -9.00 -7.01
C ARG A 182 -16.50 -9.61 -7.45
N ALA A 183 -17.62 -8.88 -7.30
CA ALA A 183 -18.94 -9.31 -7.74
C ALA A 183 -19.22 -9.01 -9.22
N LEU A 184 -18.35 -8.24 -9.87
CA LEU A 184 -18.49 -7.88 -11.28
C LEU A 184 -18.12 -9.05 -12.20
N VAL A 185 -18.63 -9.01 -13.43
CA VAL A 185 -18.29 -9.99 -14.48
C VAL A 185 -16.83 -9.90 -14.90
N GLU A 186 -16.29 -8.67 -14.97
CA GLU A 186 -14.91 -8.38 -15.38
C GLU A 186 -14.16 -7.56 -14.31
N PRO A 187 -13.87 -8.14 -13.14
CA PRO A 187 -13.30 -7.37 -12.03
C PRO A 187 -11.95 -6.74 -12.34
N ALA A 188 -11.08 -7.43 -13.06
CA ALA A 188 -9.75 -6.90 -13.43
C ALA A 188 -9.86 -5.68 -14.36
N ARG A 189 -10.84 -5.65 -15.27
CA ARG A 189 -11.12 -4.50 -16.11
C ARG A 189 -11.66 -3.33 -15.28
N ALA A 190 -12.60 -3.59 -14.40
CA ALA A 190 -13.18 -2.56 -13.54
C ALA A 190 -12.12 -1.89 -12.64
N VAL A 191 -11.17 -2.66 -12.10
CA VAL A 191 -10.03 -2.11 -11.36
C VAL A 191 -9.17 -1.23 -12.25
N LEU A 192 -8.81 -1.69 -13.44
CA LEU A 192 -7.98 -0.88 -14.35
C LEU A 192 -8.69 0.43 -14.74
N GLU A 193 -9.98 0.38 -15.04
CA GLU A 193 -10.80 1.57 -15.32
C GLU A 193 -10.87 2.53 -14.13
N PHE A 194 -11.01 2.00 -12.90
CA PHE A 194 -10.90 2.79 -11.68
C PHE A 194 -9.56 3.51 -11.56
N LEU A 195 -8.46 2.79 -11.76
CA LEU A 195 -7.10 3.34 -11.67
C LEU A 195 -6.86 4.45 -12.70
N GLU A 196 -7.28 4.24 -13.94
CA GLU A 196 -7.10 5.25 -15.01
C GLU A 196 -7.98 6.48 -14.79
N ARG A 197 -9.24 6.30 -14.37
CA ARG A 197 -10.17 7.40 -14.11
C ARG A 197 -9.75 8.22 -12.90
N SER A 198 -9.40 7.57 -11.80
CA SER A 198 -8.97 8.25 -10.58
C SER A 198 -7.62 8.96 -10.77
N TYR A 199 -6.68 8.33 -11.48
CA TYR A 199 -5.44 8.98 -11.88
C TYR A 199 -5.74 10.23 -12.73
N SER A 200 -6.57 10.11 -13.77
CA SER A 200 -6.92 11.24 -14.65
C SER A 200 -7.54 12.37 -13.86
N ALA A 201 -8.50 12.07 -12.96
CA ALA A 201 -9.12 13.05 -12.08
C ALA A 201 -8.08 13.79 -11.22
N CYS A 202 -7.17 13.04 -10.59
CA CYS A 202 -6.10 13.61 -9.77
C CYS A 202 -5.12 14.45 -10.59
N ALA A 203 -4.67 13.93 -11.72
CA ALA A 203 -3.68 14.59 -12.58
C ALA A 203 -4.22 15.89 -13.21
N ASP A 204 -5.48 15.87 -13.68
CA ASP A 204 -6.14 17.05 -14.22
C ASP A 204 -6.37 18.13 -13.15
N ALA A 205 -6.86 17.75 -11.97
CA ALA A 205 -7.06 18.68 -10.86
C ALA A 205 -5.72 19.26 -10.36
N ALA A 206 -4.65 18.47 -10.34
CA ALA A 206 -3.29 18.89 -9.98
C ALA A 206 -2.55 19.59 -11.14
N LYS A 207 -3.17 19.73 -12.31
CA LYS A 207 -2.59 20.36 -13.51
C LYS A 207 -1.24 19.73 -13.91
N TRP A 208 -1.19 18.42 -13.95
CA TRP A 208 -0.04 17.71 -14.49
C TRP A 208 0.02 17.87 -16.01
N ASP A 209 1.23 17.94 -16.57
CA ASP A 209 1.42 17.94 -18.02
C ASP A 209 1.23 16.53 -18.59
N ARG A 210 -0.02 16.13 -18.69
CA ARG A 210 -0.41 14.80 -19.16
C ARG A 210 0.05 14.49 -20.57
N ALA A 211 0.18 15.52 -21.42
CA ALA A 211 0.66 15.33 -22.80
C ALA A 211 2.12 14.83 -22.83
N SER A 212 2.94 15.18 -21.84
CA SER A 212 4.31 14.69 -21.73
C SER A 212 4.45 13.45 -20.87
N LEU A 213 3.49 13.15 -19.99
CA LEU A 213 3.56 12.11 -18.99
C LEU A 213 2.78 10.84 -19.35
N ASP A 214 1.67 10.97 -20.09
CA ASP A 214 0.80 9.84 -20.43
C ASP A 214 1.17 9.28 -21.82
N ARG A 215 0.87 7.98 -21.97
CA ARG A 215 1.13 7.23 -23.21
C ARG A 215 -0.11 7.18 -24.11
#